data_32d53ac96d39c8dd4bacc1d862e8c35f
#
_entry.id   32d53ac96d39c8dd4bacc1d862e8c35f
#
_cell.length_a   1.000
_cell.length_b   1.000
_cell.length_c   1.000
_cell.angle_alpha   90.00
_cell.angle_beta   90.00
_cell.angle_gamma   90.00
#
_symmetry.space_group_name_H-M   'P 1'
#
loop_
_entity.id
_entity.type
_entity.pdbx_description
1 polymer ?
#
loop_
_entity_poly.entity_id
_entity_poly.type
_entity_poly.pdbx_seq_one_letter_code
_entity_poly.pdbx_strand_id
1 'polypeptide(L)'
;MRILWVKVGGLWPLDTGGRLRSFHTLAELTRRHRVTLVTTHGPRDEPAGLKARLAGCERIVSLPYAVPKQGTARFARALLRSWLSPLPVDLWKWRIPALREEVSRLMTAAQFDLCVADFLLATPSVPLNGPVPTVLFAHNVEHMIWKRLSHAEPRLWRRALLEVEWRKMRRYETEACTRARLTVAVSEADRALLAAHAPRARVCAIPTGVDTAYFTPNGSQETPGALVFTGSLDWFPNEDCIVHFGEVVFPRIREAVPDVSLTVVGRNPGPRVQRLAAIPGVRVTGTVQDVRPYVAAATLCVVPLRVGGGTRLKIFEALAMGKAVVSTTVGAEGLPLVPGRHFVQADEPAEFANAVVALLRDPARRKALGSAGRRLVEERYSWSQVVREFEARCEEVVAHAR
;
A
#
# COMPACT_ATOMS: atom_id res chain seq x y z
N MET A 1 14.41 22.24 0.67
CA MET A 1 15.25 21.35 -0.16
C MET A 1 14.79 21.36 -1.62
N ARG A 2 15.72 21.07 -2.54
CA ARG A 2 15.42 20.74 -3.95
C ARG A 2 15.50 19.22 -4.09
N ILE A 3 14.36 18.59 -4.35
CA ILE A 3 14.21 17.13 -4.34
C ILE A 3 13.97 16.63 -5.76
N LEU A 4 14.78 15.67 -6.21
CA LEU A 4 14.52 14.88 -7.41
C LEU A 4 13.79 13.60 -7.00
N TRP A 5 12.54 13.44 -7.43
CA TRP A 5 11.74 12.25 -7.15
C TRP A 5 11.62 11.39 -8.41
N VAL A 6 12.12 10.15 -8.35
CA VAL A 6 12.13 9.23 -9.49
C VAL A 6 11.23 8.05 -9.21
N LYS A 7 10.19 7.88 -10.02
CA LYS A 7 9.21 6.79 -9.90
C LYS A 7 9.01 6.09 -11.25
N VAL A 8 8.99 4.77 -11.24
CA VAL A 8 8.59 3.96 -12.39
C VAL A 8 7.14 3.46 -12.24
N GLY A 9 6.45 3.33 -13.38
CA GLY A 9 5.00 3.07 -13.39
C GLY A 9 4.20 4.35 -13.11
N GLY A 10 2.99 4.42 -13.63
CA GLY A 10 2.13 5.61 -13.50
C GLY A 10 1.83 5.95 -12.04
N LEU A 11 1.52 7.22 -11.81
CA LEU A 11 1.14 7.74 -10.50
C LEU A 11 -0.35 8.10 -10.41
N TRP A 12 -1.01 8.30 -11.54
CA TRP A 12 -2.43 8.60 -11.64
C TRP A 12 -3.09 7.69 -12.69
N PRO A 13 -4.30 7.14 -12.41
CA PRO A 13 -5.17 7.30 -11.23
C PRO A 13 -4.63 6.58 -9.96
N LEU A 14 -5.18 6.97 -8.78
CA LEU A 14 -4.78 6.43 -7.47
C LEU A 14 -5.49 5.10 -7.17
N ASP A 15 -5.22 4.09 -7.95
CA ASP A 15 -5.88 2.78 -7.92
C ASP A 15 -5.11 1.70 -7.12
N THR A 16 -3.92 2.03 -6.62
CA THR A 16 -3.09 1.12 -5.81
C THR A 16 -2.51 1.83 -4.59
N GLY A 17 -2.25 1.08 -3.51
CA GLY A 17 -1.65 1.61 -2.28
C GLY A 17 -0.30 2.30 -2.51
N GLY A 18 0.52 1.78 -3.44
CA GLY A 18 1.79 2.39 -3.78
C GLY A 18 1.63 3.74 -4.50
N ARG A 19 0.66 3.88 -5.41
CA ARG A 19 0.34 5.16 -6.05
C ARG A 19 -0.19 6.17 -5.05
N LEU A 20 -1.09 5.74 -4.16
CA LEU A 20 -1.61 6.56 -3.06
C LEU A 20 -0.47 7.11 -2.20
N ARG A 21 0.42 6.23 -1.72
CA ARG A 21 1.54 6.63 -0.86
C ARG A 21 2.48 7.63 -1.55
N SER A 22 2.89 7.34 -2.78
CA SER A 22 3.76 8.24 -3.55
C SER A 22 3.09 9.60 -3.81
N PHE A 23 1.83 9.58 -4.24
CA PHE A 23 1.09 10.80 -4.59
C PHE A 23 0.92 11.73 -3.39
N HIS A 24 0.40 11.22 -2.26
CA HIS A 24 0.18 12.05 -1.09
C HIS A 24 1.48 12.53 -0.46
N THR A 25 2.55 11.71 -0.49
CA THR A 25 3.87 12.15 -0.05
C THR A 25 4.38 13.31 -0.91
N LEU A 26 4.29 13.19 -2.24
CA LEU A 26 4.66 14.27 -3.16
C LEU A 26 3.82 15.52 -2.93
N ALA A 27 2.50 15.40 -2.84
CA ALA A 27 1.60 16.52 -2.64
C ALA A 27 1.90 17.31 -1.36
N GLU A 28 2.24 16.62 -0.27
CA GLU A 28 2.64 17.27 0.97
C GLU A 28 4.04 17.91 0.89
N LEU A 29 5.01 17.23 0.26
CA LEU A 29 6.37 17.77 0.09
C LEU A 29 6.39 19.03 -0.77
N THR A 30 5.57 19.11 -1.82
CA THR A 30 5.52 20.29 -2.70
C THR A 30 5.03 21.57 -2.02
N ARG A 31 4.40 21.44 -0.84
CA ARG A 31 4.00 22.60 -0.03
C ARG A 31 5.19 23.33 0.62
N ARG A 32 6.31 22.64 0.82
CA ARG A 32 7.47 23.14 1.56
C ARG A 32 8.80 23.02 0.82
N HIS A 33 8.84 22.24 -0.25
CA HIS A 33 10.05 21.94 -1.00
C HIS A 33 9.86 22.12 -2.50
N ARG A 34 10.96 22.32 -3.22
CA ARG A 34 10.98 22.35 -4.69
C ARG A 34 11.17 20.94 -5.19
N VAL A 35 10.13 20.33 -5.73
CA VAL A 35 10.14 18.93 -6.16
C VAL A 35 10.09 18.83 -7.67
N THR A 36 11.07 18.14 -8.25
CA THR A 36 11.05 17.71 -9.65
C THR A 36 10.70 16.23 -9.69
N LEU A 37 9.55 15.88 -10.28
CA LEU A 37 9.11 14.51 -10.48
C LEU A 37 9.52 14.00 -11.85
N VAL A 38 10.24 12.87 -11.89
CA VAL A 38 10.51 12.11 -13.12
C VAL A 38 9.81 10.76 -13.00
N THR A 39 8.87 10.49 -13.91
CA THR A 39 8.07 9.27 -13.88
C THR A 39 7.87 8.69 -15.27
N THR A 40 7.26 7.50 -15.32
CA THR A 40 6.80 6.90 -16.58
C THR A 40 5.29 6.73 -16.56
N HIS A 41 4.68 6.69 -17.73
CA HIS A 41 3.25 6.40 -17.88
C HIS A 41 3.02 5.31 -18.93
N GLY A 42 2.09 4.43 -18.62
CA GLY A 42 1.57 3.42 -19.53
C GLY A 42 0.26 3.87 -20.21
N PRO A 43 -0.34 3.01 -21.03
CA PRO A 43 -1.55 3.36 -21.80
C PRO A 43 -2.80 3.66 -20.97
N ARG A 44 -2.82 3.26 -19.69
CA ARG A 44 -3.95 3.50 -18.77
C ARG A 44 -3.72 4.67 -17.82
N ASP A 45 -2.55 5.27 -17.87
CA ASP A 45 -2.19 6.37 -16.99
C ASP A 45 -2.60 7.70 -17.63
N GLU A 46 -2.90 8.70 -16.80
CA GLU A 46 -3.36 10.02 -17.21
C GLU A 46 -2.33 11.11 -16.84
N PRO A 47 -1.30 11.36 -17.68
CA PRO A 47 -0.25 12.33 -17.37
C PRO A 47 -0.78 13.77 -17.18
N ALA A 48 -1.81 14.16 -17.93
CA ALA A 48 -2.43 15.48 -17.82
C ALA A 48 -3.16 15.63 -16.47
N GLY A 49 -3.91 14.59 -16.06
CA GLY A 49 -4.56 14.53 -14.76
C GLY A 49 -3.57 14.58 -13.59
N LEU A 50 -2.42 13.93 -13.73
CA LEU A 50 -1.33 13.98 -12.76
C LEU A 50 -0.77 15.40 -12.62
N LYS A 51 -0.45 16.08 -13.73
CA LYS A 51 0.07 17.46 -13.72
C LYS A 51 -0.89 18.44 -13.04
N ALA A 52 -2.19 18.33 -13.32
CA ALA A 52 -3.19 19.19 -12.70
C ALA A 52 -3.26 19.02 -11.17
N ARG A 53 -3.09 17.78 -10.68
CA ARG A 53 -3.19 17.45 -9.25
C ARG A 53 -1.90 17.65 -8.46
N LEU A 54 -0.76 17.60 -9.12
CA LEU A 54 0.55 17.90 -8.55
C LEU A 54 1.12 19.21 -9.09
N ALA A 55 0.28 20.21 -9.26
CA ALA A 55 0.67 21.55 -9.73
C ALA A 55 1.73 22.24 -8.83
N GLY A 56 1.88 21.79 -7.58
CA GLY A 56 2.96 22.23 -6.68
C GLY A 56 4.35 21.71 -7.04
N CYS A 57 4.49 20.73 -7.93
CA CYS A 57 5.79 20.31 -8.43
C CYS A 57 6.42 21.40 -9.31
N GLU A 58 7.70 21.72 -9.07
CA GLU A 58 8.46 22.65 -9.91
C GLU A 58 8.54 22.15 -11.36
N ARG A 59 8.68 20.84 -11.54
CA ARG A 59 8.73 20.19 -12.85
C ARG A 59 8.19 18.75 -12.76
N ILE A 60 7.42 18.34 -13.78
CA ILE A 60 6.99 16.95 -13.96
C ILE A 60 7.44 16.49 -15.35
N VAL A 61 8.30 15.47 -15.38
CA VAL A 61 8.73 14.78 -16.59
C VAL A 61 8.09 13.39 -16.58
N SER A 62 7.25 13.10 -17.54
CA SER A 62 6.57 11.80 -17.66
C SER A 62 6.89 11.18 -19.01
N LEU A 63 7.60 10.05 -19.00
CA LEU A 63 8.04 9.35 -20.19
C LEU A 63 7.10 8.19 -20.53
N PRO A 64 6.72 8.00 -21.79
CA PRO A 64 5.89 6.87 -22.19
C PRO A 64 6.66 5.56 -22.03
N TYR A 65 6.09 4.60 -21.32
CA TYR A 65 6.67 3.27 -21.18
C TYR A 65 5.63 2.19 -20.95
N ALA A 66 5.55 1.25 -21.88
CA ALA A 66 4.69 0.07 -21.77
C ALA A 66 5.50 -1.11 -21.22
N VAL A 67 5.21 -1.49 -19.99
CA VAL A 67 5.87 -2.62 -19.28
C VAL A 67 5.61 -3.93 -20.05
N PRO A 68 6.64 -4.75 -20.33
CA PRO A 68 6.46 -6.07 -20.92
C PRO A 68 5.54 -6.95 -20.07
N LYS A 69 4.41 -7.38 -20.62
CA LYS A 69 3.42 -8.24 -19.95
C LYS A 69 3.72 -9.71 -20.21
N GLN A 70 3.42 -10.56 -19.21
CA GLN A 70 3.49 -12.01 -19.37
C GLN A 70 2.70 -12.46 -20.61
N GLY A 71 3.22 -13.47 -21.31
CA GLY A 71 2.63 -13.96 -22.57
C GLY A 71 3.02 -13.18 -23.82
N THR A 72 3.80 -12.10 -23.72
CA THR A 72 4.27 -11.34 -24.89
C THR A 72 5.71 -11.67 -25.26
N ALA A 73 6.08 -11.55 -26.55
CA ALA A 73 7.45 -11.72 -27.01
C ALA A 73 8.45 -10.76 -26.32
N ARG A 74 7.99 -9.55 -25.95
CA ARG A 74 8.80 -8.58 -25.18
C ARG A 74 9.12 -9.13 -23.77
N PHE A 75 8.17 -9.78 -23.13
CA PHE A 75 8.38 -10.40 -21.83
C PHE A 75 9.34 -11.59 -21.94
N ALA A 76 9.14 -12.48 -22.93
CA ALA A 76 10.05 -13.61 -23.16
C ALA A 76 11.50 -13.13 -23.38
N ARG A 77 11.70 -12.08 -24.18
CA ARG A 77 13.02 -11.47 -24.36
C ARG A 77 13.60 -10.88 -23.06
N ALA A 78 12.76 -10.21 -22.26
CA ALA A 78 13.19 -9.68 -20.96
C ALA A 78 13.59 -10.80 -20.01
N LEU A 79 12.85 -11.90 -19.98
CA LEU A 79 13.14 -13.08 -19.17
C LEU A 79 14.46 -13.74 -19.57
N LEU A 80 14.67 -14.01 -20.85
CA LEU A 80 15.91 -14.58 -21.38
C LEU A 80 17.12 -13.72 -21.02
N ARG A 81 17.03 -12.41 -21.22
CA ARG A 81 18.12 -11.48 -20.88
C ARG A 81 18.33 -11.36 -19.37
N SER A 82 17.27 -11.45 -18.58
CA SER A 82 17.37 -11.51 -17.13
C SER A 82 18.14 -12.76 -16.68
N TRP A 83 17.93 -13.91 -17.30
CA TRP A 83 18.65 -15.14 -16.95
C TRP A 83 20.16 -15.05 -17.22
N LEU A 84 20.57 -14.29 -18.24
CA LEU A 84 21.97 -14.00 -18.54
C LEU A 84 22.54 -12.83 -17.71
N SER A 85 21.79 -12.34 -16.73
CA SER A 85 22.10 -11.16 -15.92
C SER A 85 21.91 -11.47 -14.42
N PRO A 86 22.63 -10.81 -13.52
CA PRO A 86 22.38 -10.88 -12.08
C PRO A 86 21.04 -10.22 -11.67
N LEU A 87 20.39 -9.47 -12.56
CA LEU A 87 19.14 -8.77 -12.27
C LEU A 87 17.94 -9.71 -12.37
N PRO A 88 17.00 -9.67 -11.42
CA PRO A 88 15.73 -10.36 -11.56
C PRO A 88 14.86 -9.76 -12.67
N VAL A 89 13.96 -10.56 -13.23
CA VAL A 89 13.14 -10.17 -14.39
C VAL A 89 12.34 -8.88 -14.16
N ASP A 90 11.85 -8.68 -12.93
CA ASP A 90 11.11 -7.46 -12.62
C ASP A 90 11.96 -6.21 -12.71
N LEU A 91 13.16 -6.22 -12.20
CA LEU A 91 14.09 -5.10 -12.36
C LEU A 91 14.57 -4.95 -13.79
N TRP A 92 14.76 -6.07 -14.50
CA TRP A 92 15.12 -6.04 -15.91
C TRP A 92 14.07 -5.32 -16.76
N LYS A 93 12.79 -5.59 -16.51
CA LYS A 93 11.65 -4.93 -17.20
C LYS A 93 11.63 -3.41 -17.00
N TRP A 94 12.14 -2.92 -15.87
CA TRP A 94 12.18 -1.51 -15.53
C TRP A 94 13.52 -0.81 -15.82
N ARG A 95 14.42 -1.45 -16.56
CA ARG A 95 15.58 -0.79 -17.12
C ARG A 95 15.16 0.06 -18.31
N ILE A 96 14.99 1.36 -18.08
CA ILE A 96 14.51 2.31 -19.07
C ILE A 96 15.64 3.29 -19.39
N PRO A 97 16.38 3.12 -20.52
CA PRO A 97 17.52 3.98 -20.86
C PRO A 97 17.16 5.46 -20.87
N ALA A 98 16.05 5.83 -21.52
CA ALA A 98 15.59 7.22 -21.59
C ALA A 98 15.32 7.84 -20.20
N LEU A 99 14.77 7.04 -19.24
CA LEU A 99 14.58 7.51 -17.87
C LEU A 99 15.91 7.74 -17.17
N ARG A 100 16.85 6.83 -17.33
CA ARG A 100 18.19 6.94 -16.75
C ARG A 100 18.95 8.14 -17.31
N GLU A 101 18.87 8.37 -18.61
CA GLU A 101 19.48 9.52 -19.29
C GLU A 101 18.89 10.84 -18.77
N GLU A 102 17.55 10.93 -18.68
CA GLU A 102 16.88 12.12 -18.15
C GLU A 102 17.24 12.39 -16.68
N VAL A 103 17.23 11.34 -15.82
CA VAL A 103 17.65 11.46 -14.43
C VAL A 103 19.11 11.94 -14.35
N SER A 104 20.02 11.33 -15.11
CA SER A 104 21.44 11.73 -15.15
C SER A 104 21.61 13.16 -15.63
N ARG A 105 20.90 13.54 -16.69
CA ARG A 105 20.93 14.91 -17.24
C ARG A 105 20.46 15.94 -16.20
N LEU A 106 19.37 15.66 -15.50
CA LEU A 106 18.85 16.53 -14.45
C LEU A 106 19.82 16.65 -13.27
N MET A 107 20.41 15.54 -12.82
CA MET A 107 21.38 15.55 -11.72
C MET A 107 22.67 16.31 -12.06
N THR A 108 23.04 16.37 -13.34
CA THR A 108 24.21 17.14 -13.80
C THR A 108 23.86 18.62 -14.00
N ALA A 109 22.69 18.92 -14.55
CA ALA A 109 22.29 20.28 -14.93
C ALA A 109 21.74 21.12 -13.77
N ALA A 110 21.23 20.50 -12.71
CA ALA A 110 20.60 21.18 -11.58
C ALA A 110 21.18 20.68 -10.25
N GLN A 111 21.32 21.59 -9.30
CA GLN A 111 21.70 21.23 -7.93
C GLN A 111 20.46 20.70 -7.18
N PHE A 112 20.44 19.42 -6.90
CA PHE A 112 19.48 18.80 -5.99
C PHE A 112 20.16 18.50 -4.65
N ASP A 113 19.44 18.74 -3.57
CA ASP A 113 19.89 18.38 -2.21
C ASP A 113 19.71 16.89 -1.96
N LEU A 114 18.67 16.28 -2.60
CA LEU A 114 18.24 14.90 -2.37
C LEU A 114 17.66 14.27 -3.63
N CYS A 115 17.93 12.98 -3.83
CA CYS A 115 17.20 12.14 -4.79
C CYS A 115 16.38 11.08 -4.02
N VAL A 116 15.13 10.87 -4.43
CA VAL A 116 14.27 9.80 -3.90
C VAL A 116 14.00 8.79 -5.01
N ALA A 117 14.46 7.55 -4.81
CA ALA A 117 14.10 6.40 -5.64
C ALA A 117 12.83 5.77 -5.08
N ASP A 118 11.70 6.01 -5.74
CA ASP A 118 10.39 5.57 -5.32
C ASP A 118 10.11 4.16 -5.86
N PHE A 119 10.09 3.17 -5.00
CA PHE A 119 10.21 1.73 -5.21
C PHE A 119 11.62 1.24 -5.59
N LEU A 120 11.91 0.00 -5.22
CA LEU A 120 13.13 -0.70 -5.66
C LEU A 120 13.27 -0.71 -7.19
N LEU A 121 12.13 -0.77 -7.90
CA LEU A 121 12.09 -0.80 -9.37
C LEU A 121 12.56 0.49 -10.03
N ALA A 122 12.65 1.61 -9.32
CA ALA A 122 13.20 2.88 -9.83
C ALA A 122 14.75 2.90 -9.78
N THR A 123 15.35 2.10 -8.92
CA THR A 123 16.81 2.13 -8.66
C THR A 123 17.69 1.83 -9.88
N PRO A 124 17.31 1.03 -10.90
CA PRO A 124 18.10 0.88 -12.10
C PRO A 124 18.31 2.18 -12.90
N SER A 125 17.45 3.19 -12.66
CA SER A 125 17.52 4.49 -13.32
C SER A 125 18.13 5.59 -12.45
N VAL A 126 18.46 5.29 -11.18
CA VAL A 126 19.01 6.25 -10.22
C VAL A 126 20.43 5.87 -9.82
N PRO A 127 21.41 6.80 -9.89
CA PRO A 127 22.77 6.54 -9.43
C PRO A 127 22.82 6.58 -7.89
N LEU A 128 22.63 5.44 -7.23
CA LEU A 128 22.57 5.33 -5.76
C LEU A 128 23.86 5.81 -5.04
N ASN A 129 25.01 5.74 -5.72
CA ASN A 129 26.30 6.23 -5.21
C ASN A 129 26.71 7.55 -5.89
N GLY A 130 25.76 8.31 -6.43
CA GLY A 130 26.04 9.58 -7.08
C GLY A 130 26.38 10.70 -6.10
N PRO A 131 26.71 11.90 -6.61
CA PRO A 131 27.03 13.06 -5.80
C PRO A 131 25.83 13.58 -4.98
N VAL A 132 24.62 13.27 -5.41
CA VAL A 132 23.39 13.63 -4.69
C VAL A 132 22.99 12.46 -3.79
N PRO A 133 22.82 12.68 -2.47
CA PRO A 133 22.40 11.63 -1.56
C PRO A 133 21.05 11.06 -1.97
N THR A 134 20.94 9.73 -1.95
CA THR A 134 19.72 9.05 -2.41
C THR A 134 19.02 8.33 -1.27
N VAL A 135 17.70 8.55 -1.18
CA VAL A 135 16.78 7.80 -0.31
C VAL A 135 16.03 6.78 -1.15
N LEU A 136 16.05 5.53 -0.72
CA LEU A 136 15.20 4.47 -1.26
C LEU A 136 13.86 4.47 -0.50
N PHE A 137 12.78 4.83 -1.18
CA PHE A 137 11.43 4.82 -0.64
C PHE A 137 10.75 3.48 -0.97
N ALA A 138 10.98 2.49 -0.08
CA ALA A 138 10.48 1.14 -0.26
C ALA A 138 9.00 1.03 0.15
N HIS A 139 8.21 0.32 -0.66
CA HIS A 139 6.79 0.07 -0.40
C HIS A 139 6.52 -1.36 0.06
N ASN A 140 7.46 -2.26 -0.19
CA ASN A 140 7.42 -3.66 0.18
C ASN A 140 8.86 -4.14 0.43
N VAL A 141 8.97 -5.32 1.01
CA VAL A 141 10.19 -6.12 0.95
C VAL A 141 10.06 -7.03 -0.27
N GLU A 142 10.62 -6.58 -1.41
CA GLU A 142 10.38 -7.20 -2.73
C GLU A 142 10.82 -8.66 -2.78
N HIS A 143 11.97 -9.01 -2.21
CA HIS A 143 12.43 -10.39 -2.19
C HIS A 143 11.49 -11.33 -1.43
N MET A 144 10.75 -10.84 -0.42
CA MET A 144 9.78 -11.66 0.32
C MET A 144 8.55 -12.00 -0.52
N ILE A 145 8.15 -11.13 -1.43
CA ILE A 145 7.06 -11.41 -2.40
C ILE A 145 7.47 -12.60 -3.27
N TRP A 146 8.67 -12.57 -3.83
CA TRP A 146 9.19 -13.66 -4.67
C TRP A 146 9.38 -14.96 -3.89
N LYS A 147 9.84 -14.89 -2.62
CA LYS A 147 9.96 -16.04 -1.74
C LYS A 147 8.61 -16.70 -1.49
N ARG A 148 7.58 -15.91 -1.17
CA ARG A 148 6.22 -16.41 -0.95
C ARG A 148 5.65 -17.06 -2.22
N LEU A 149 5.87 -16.44 -3.38
CA LEU A 149 5.47 -17.01 -4.69
C LEU A 149 6.16 -18.35 -4.98
N SER A 150 7.48 -18.46 -4.72
CA SER A 150 8.23 -19.70 -4.87
C SER A 150 7.67 -20.81 -3.97
N HIS A 151 7.37 -20.50 -2.70
CA HIS A 151 6.84 -21.50 -1.76
C HIS A 151 5.40 -21.94 -2.09
N ALA A 152 4.60 -21.05 -2.67
CA ALA A 152 3.21 -21.32 -3.03
C ALA A 152 3.06 -22.08 -4.38
N GLU A 153 4.12 -22.13 -5.22
CA GLU A 153 4.05 -22.78 -6.54
C GLU A 153 4.18 -24.31 -6.41
N PRO A 154 3.15 -25.07 -6.81
CA PRO A 154 3.15 -26.55 -6.69
C PRO A 154 4.04 -27.24 -7.73
N ARG A 155 4.30 -26.62 -8.87
CA ARG A 155 5.08 -27.20 -9.98
C ARG A 155 6.57 -27.04 -9.73
N LEU A 156 7.30 -28.12 -9.50
CA LEU A 156 8.72 -28.13 -9.10
C LEU A 156 9.62 -27.30 -10.03
N TRP A 157 9.45 -27.39 -11.34
CA TRP A 157 10.26 -26.62 -12.29
C TRP A 157 10.00 -25.10 -12.23
N ARG A 158 8.73 -24.68 -12.03
CA ARG A 158 8.38 -23.27 -11.83
C ARG A 158 8.90 -22.77 -10.49
N ARG A 159 8.75 -23.58 -9.46
CA ARG A 159 9.30 -23.28 -8.13
C ARG A 159 10.80 -23.04 -8.20
N ALA A 160 11.57 -23.89 -8.93
CA ALA A 160 13.00 -23.70 -9.12
C ALA A 160 13.34 -22.35 -9.81
N LEU A 161 12.58 -21.98 -10.84
CA LEU A 161 12.75 -20.67 -11.51
C LEU A 161 12.44 -19.50 -10.59
N LEU A 162 11.35 -19.56 -9.83
CA LEU A 162 10.99 -18.52 -8.86
C LEU A 162 12.01 -18.44 -7.72
N GLU A 163 12.63 -19.56 -7.35
CA GLU A 163 13.70 -19.60 -6.34
C GLU A 163 14.97 -18.87 -6.82
N VAL A 164 15.32 -18.98 -8.10
CA VAL A 164 16.41 -18.22 -8.70
C VAL A 164 16.07 -16.72 -8.71
N GLU A 165 14.87 -16.36 -9.14
CA GLU A 165 14.43 -14.96 -9.17
C GLU A 165 14.38 -14.35 -7.76
N TRP A 166 13.93 -15.10 -6.76
CA TRP A 166 13.95 -14.67 -5.37
C TRP A 166 15.38 -14.37 -4.88
N ARG A 167 16.36 -15.27 -5.15
CA ARG A 167 17.76 -15.06 -4.73
C ARG A 167 18.37 -13.84 -5.41
N LYS A 168 18.09 -13.64 -6.71
CA LYS A 168 18.52 -12.44 -7.44
C LYS A 168 17.90 -11.18 -6.85
N MET A 169 16.58 -11.20 -6.55
CA MET A 169 15.87 -10.07 -5.95
C MET A 169 16.46 -9.73 -4.59
N ARG A 170 16.68 -10.74 -3.73
CA ARG A 170 17.28 -10.55 -2.41
C ARG A 170 18.67 -9.90 -2.50
N ARG A 171 19.53 -10.41 -3.39
CA ARG A 171 20.87 -9.85 -3.58
C ARG A 171 20.81 -8.40 -4.02
N TYR A 172 19.98 -8.11 -5.01
CA TYR A 172 19.85 -6.76 -5.54
C TYR A 172 19.26 -5.78 -4.52
N GLU A 173 18.21 -6.18 -3.82
CA GLU A 173 17.56 -5.34 -2.79
C GLU A 173 18.54 -5.05 -1.65
N THR A 174 19.30 -6.07 -1.18
CA THR A 174 20.37 -5.88 -0.19
C THR A 174 21.40 -4.85 -0.68
N GLU A 175 21.85 -4.94 -1.92
CA GLU A 175 22.82 -4.03 -2.52
C GLU A 175 22.22 -2.61 -2.64
N ALA A 176 20.97 -2.47 -3.10
CA ALA A 176 20.30 -1.19 -3.24
C ALA A 176 20.10 -0.50 -1.87
N CYS A 177 19.65 -1.24 -0.86
CA CYS A 177 19.53 -0.72 0.51
C CYS A 177 20.87 -0.28 1.08
N THR A 178 21.95 -1.02 0.82
CA THR A 178 23.31 -0.68 1.31
C THR A 178 23.89 0.55 0.62
N ARG A 179 23.58 0.77 -0.66
CA ARG A 179 24.06 1.91 -1.44
C ARG A 179 23.27 3.19 -1.20
N ALA A 180 21.99 3.07 -0.86
CA ALA A 180 21.17 4.22 -0.50
C ALA A 180 21.63 4.82 0.83
N ARG A 181 21.62 6.16 0.95
CA ARG A 181 21.95 6.84 2.21
C ARG A 181 20.95 6.54 3.31
N LEU A 182 19.70 6.27 2.93
CA LEU A 182 18.63 5.83 3.81
C LEU A 182 17.64 4.98 2.99
N THR A 183 17.16 3.90 3.59
CA THR A 183 15.99 3.15 3.09
C THR A 183 14.81 3.37 4.04
N VAL A 184 13.69 3.78 3.46
CA VAL A 184 12.44 4.01 4.20
C VAL A 184 11.48 2.86 3.93
N ALA A 185 11.31 2.00 4.91
CA ALA A 185 10.34 0.89 4.89
C ALA A 185 8.93 1.37 5.26
N VAL A 186 7.91 0.58 4.96
CA VAL A 186 6.50 0.95 5.23
C VAL A 186 6.01 0.52 6.62
N SER A 187 6.74 -0.38 7.29
CA SER A 187 6.42 -0.86 8.63
C SER A 187 7.68 -1.27 9.40
N GLU A 188 7.56 -1.39 10.73
CA GLU A 188 8.67 -1.90 11.56
C GLU A 188 9.02 -3.35 11.22
N ALA A 189 8.04 -4.17 10.83
CA ALA A 189 8.28 -5.52 10.35
C ALA A 189 9.13 -5.54 9.08
N ASP A 190 8.80 -4.67 8.10
CA ASP A 190 9.58 -4.53 6.87
C ASP A 190 10.96 -3.96 7.14
N ARG A 191 11.07 -2.97 8.04
CA ARG A 191 12.36 -2.43 8.48
C ARG A 191 13.26 -3.53 9.07
N ALA A 192 12.70 -4.36 9.96
CA ALA A 192 13.46 -5.47 10.57
C ALA A 192 13.91 -6.50 9.52
N LEU A 193 13.06 -6.85 8.56
CA LEU A 193 13.41 -7.75 7.46
C LEU A 193 14.53 -7.18 6.57
N LEU A 194 14.42 -5.90 6.18
CA LEU A 194 15.45 -5.25 5.35
C LEU A 194 16.76 -5.12 6.13
N ALA A 195 16.74 -4.72 7.40
CA ALA A 195 17.93 -4.60 8.24
C ALA A 195 18.63 -5.95 8.46
N ALA A 196 17.86 -7.04 8.61
CA ALA A 196 18.42 -8.39 8.75
C ALA A 196 19.18 -8.85 7.49
N HIS A 197 18.74 -8.44 6.31
CA HIS A 197 19.38 -8.80 5.05
C HIS A 197 20.45 -7.81 4.58
N ALA A 198 20.32 -6.55 4.96
CA ALA A 198 21.25 -5.47 4.64
C ALA A 198 21.79 -4.80 5.93
N PRO A 199 22.62 -5.48 6.73
CA PRO A 199 23.05 -4.99 8.06
C PRO A 199 23.88 -3.70 8.04
N ARG A 200 24.41 -3.32 6.89
CA ARG A 200 25.14 -2.05 6.71
C ARG A 200 24.25 -0.90 6.22
N ALA A 201 22.99 -1.17 5.89
CA ALA A 201 22.05 -0.15 5.44
C ALA A 201 21.45 0.62 6.60
N ARG A 202 21.27 1.93 6.46
CA ARG A 202 20.41 2.70 7.35
C ARG A 202 18.96 2.48 6.90
N VAL A 203 18.16 1.87 7.76
CA VAL A 203 16.75 1.59 7.47
C VAL A 203 15.89 2.17 8.59
N CYS A 204 14.89 2.97 8.22
CA CYS A 204 13.84 3.43 9.13
C CYS A 204 12.46 2.97 8.64
N ALA A 205 11.48 2.95 9.52
CA ALA A 205 10.10 2.68 9.17
C ALA A 205 9.30 3.99 9.18
N ILE A 206 8.59 4.27 8.10
CA ILE A 206 7.61 5.35 8.02
C ILE A 206 6.33 4.76 7.42
N PRO A 207 5.24 4.74 8.19
CA PRO A 207 4.00 4.10 7.78
C PRO A 207 3.34 4.82 6.60
N THR A 208 2.34 4.20 6.02
CA THR A 208 1.47 4.85 5.05
C THR A 208 0.46 5.73 5.79
N GLY A 209 0.25 6.95 5.33
CA GLY A 209 -0.73 7.86 5.88
C GLY A 209 -2.15 7.57 5.37
N VAL A 210 -3.10 8.28 5.94
CA VAL A 210 -4.49 8.35 5.48
C VAL A 210 -4.93 9.80 5.33
N ASP A 211 -5.81 10.07 4.38
CA ASP A 211 -6.40 11.40 4.20
C ASP A 211 -7.54 11.61 5.20
N THR A 212 -7.22 12.18 6.36
CA THR A 212 -8.17 12.43 7.44
C THR A 212 -9.15 13.57 7.13
N ALA A 213 -8.88 14.39 6.13
CA ALA A 213 -9.82 15.40 5.64
C ALA A 213 -10.84 14.77 4.68
N TYR A 214 -10.38 13.84 3.84
CA TYR A 214 -11.25 13.08 2.95
C TYR A 214 -12.08 12.04 3.71
N PHE A 215 -11.44 11.20 4.52
CA PHE A 215 -12.08 10.24 5.40
C PHE A 215 -12.42 10.91 6.74
N THR A 216 -13.57 11.56 6.78
CA THR A 216 -14.03 12.28 7.98
C THR A 216 -15.48 11.89 8.33
N PRO A 217 -15.85 11.82 9.61
CA PRO A 217 -17.24 11.66 10.01
C PRO A 217 -18.06 12.82 9.43
N ASN A 218 -19.10 12.50 8.70
CA ASN A 218 -19.95 13.50 8.04
C ASN A 218 -21.32 13.70 8.74
N GLY A 219 -21.50 13.09 9.93
CA GLY A 219 -22.75 13.15 10.67
C GLY A 219 -23.90 12.32 10.07
N SER A 220 -23.64 11.52 9.03
CA SER A 220 -24.64 10.61 8.48
C SER A 220 -25.14 9.64 9.53
N GLN A 221 -26.45 9.39 9.51
CA GLN A 221 -27.08 8.42 10.39
C GLN A 221 -26.60 7.01 10.04
N GLU A 222 -26.15 6.25 11.05
CA GLU A 222 -25.79 4.85 10.90
C GLU A 222 -27.06 4.01 10.68
N THR A 223 -27.01 3.04 9.79
CA THR A 223 -28.03 2.01 9.65
C THR A 223 -27.80 0.96 10.74
N PRO A 224 -28.74 0.76 11.67
CA PRO A 224 -28.58 -0.25 12.72
C PRO A 224 -28.24 -1.63 12.16
N GLY A 225 -27.28 -2.30 12.75
CA GLY A 225 -26.86 -3.65 12.31
C GLY A 225 -26.06 -3.70 11.00
N ALA A 226 -25.76 -2.57 10.35
CA ALA A 226 -25.04 -2.58 9.09
C ALA A 226 -23.53 -2.81 9.30
N LEU A 227 -23.00 -3.84 8.66
CA LEU A 227 -21.59 -4.14 8.57
C LEU A 227 -21.06 -3.72 7.19
N VAL A 228 -19.80 -3.25 7.12
CA VAL A 228 -19.14 -2.95 5.84
C VAL A 228 -17.77 -3.59 5.77
N PHE A 229 -17.45 -4.12 4.59
CA PHE A 229 -16.12 -4.50 4.18
C PHE A 229 -15.74 -3.71 2.93
N THR A 230 -14.51 -3.17 2.89
CA THR A 230 -13.97 -2.45 1.73
C THR A 230 -12.70 -3.10 1.21
N GLY A 231 -12.49 -3.13 -0.13
CA GLY A 231 -11.24 -3.61 -0.70
C GLY A 231 -11.32 -3.99 -2.17
N SER A 232 -10.15 -4.14 -2.84
CA SER A 232 -10.08 -4.69 -4.20
C SER A 232 -10.46 -6.17 -4.17
N LEU A 233 -11.57 -6.55 -4.79
CA LEU A 233 -12.13 -7.90 -4.72
C LEU A 233 -11.52 -8.85 -5.77
N ASP A 234 -10.65 -8.33 -6.65
CA ASP A 234 -9.77 -9.07 -7.56
C ASP A 234 -8.43 -9.48 -6.90
N TRP A 235 -8.19 -9.08 -5.64
CA TRP A 235 -7.01 -9.46 -4.90
C TRP A 235 -7.33 -10.61 -3.95
N PHE A 236 -6.64 -11.73 -4.13
CA PHE A 236 -6.91 -12.99 -3.45
C PHE A 236 -7.14 -12.89 -1.93
N PRO A 237 -6.33 -12.16 -1.13
CA PRO A 237 -6.59 -12.04 0.30
C PRO A 237 -7.94 -11.40 0.65
N ASN A 238 -8.41 -10.43 -0.14
CA ASN A 238 -9.72 -9.81 0.07
C ASN A 238 -10.85 -10.74 -0.37
N GLU A 239 -10.69 -11.43 -1.51
CA GLU A 239 -11.66 -12.44 -1.96
C GLU A 239 -11.79 -13.57 -0.95
N ASP A 240 -10.67 -14.18 -0.53
CA ASP A 240 -10.63 -15.29 0.41
C ASP A 240 -11.32 -14.93 1.73
N CYS A 241 -10.94 -13.81 2.31
CA CYS A 241 -11.46 -13.42 3.62
C CYS A 241 -12.95 -13.09 3.60
N ILE A 242 -13.44 -12.38 2.57
CA ILE A 242 -14.84 -11.98 2.54
C ILE A 242 -15.78 -13.12 2.17
N VAL A 243 -15.31 -14.06 1.34
CA VAL A 243 -16.06 -15.30 1.07
C VAL A 243 -16.17 -16.12 2.35
N HIS A 244 -15.05 -16.36 3.04
CA HIS A 244 -15.07 -17.07 4.31
C HIS A 244 -15.94 -16.36 5.36
N PHE A 245 -15.85 -15.04 5.46
CA PHE A 245 -16.69 -14.27 6.39
C PHE A 245 -18.17 -14.45 6.08
N GLY A 246 -18.56 -14.29 4.82
CA GLY A 246 -19.95 -14.43 4.39
C GLY A 246 -20.53 -15.84 4.58
N GLU A 247 -19.72 -16.88 4.34
CA GLU A 247 -20.18 -18.26 4.41
C GLU A 247 -20.12 -18.87 5.84
N VAL A 248 -19.17 -18.43 6.69
CA VAL A 248 -18.90 -19.07 7.99
C VAL A 248 -19.18 -18.17 9.18
N VAL A 249 -18.84 -16.87 9.10
CA VAL A 249 -18.96 -15.94 10.23
C VAL A 249 -20.31 -15.22 10.24
N PHE A 250 -20.74 -14.70 9.09
CA PHE A 250 -21.95 -13.88 8.98
C PHE A 250 -23.22 -14.65 9.37
N PRO A 251 -23.44 -15.93 9.04
CA PRO A 251 -24.58 -16.70 9.52
C PRO A 251 -24.69 -16.72 11.05
N ARG A 252 -23.58 -16.88 11.77
CA ARG A 252 -23.55 -16.88 13.24
C ARG A 252 -23.95 -15.53 13.83
N ILE A 253 -23.52 -14.43 13.18
CA ILE A 253 -23.92 -13.08 13.59
C ILE A 253 -25.44 -12.93 13.40
N ARG A 254 -25.96 -13.42 12.28
CA ARG A 254 -27.36 -13.31 11.92
C ARG A 254 -28.28 -14.12 12.82
N GLU A 255 -27.85 -15.26 13.35
CA GLU A 255 -28.56 -16.01 14.39
C GLU A 255 -28.79 -15.15 15.64
N ALA A 256 -27.82 -14.35 16.05
CA ALA A 256 -27.87 -13.50 17.24
C ALA A 256 -28.48 -12.11 16.98
N VAL A 257 -28.45 -11.63 15.74
CA VAL A 257 -28.95 -10.32 15.27
C VAL A 257 -29.62 -10.52 13.90
N PRO A 258 -30.91 -10.91 13.83
CA PRO A 258 -31.59 -11.28 12.57
C PRO A 258 -31.59 -10.19 11.49
N ASP A 259 -31.62 -8.91 11.89
CA ASP A 259 -31.64 -7.75 10.98
C ASP A 259 -30.25 -7.24 10.58
N VAL A 260 -29.18 -7.99 10.91
CA VAL A 260 -27.84 -7.62 10.50
C VAL A 260 -27.69 -7.67 8.98
N SER A 261 -26.98 -6.68 8.43
CA SER A 261 -26.65 -6.64 7.00
C SER A 261 -25.15 -6.50 6.79
N LEU A 262 -24.66 -6.99 5.66
CA LEU A 262 -23.27 -6.88 5.22
C LEU A 262 -23.20 -6.24 3.84
N THR A 263 -22.52 -5.12 3.73
CA THR A 263 -22.20 -4.51 2.44
C THR A 263 -20.73 -4.75 2.10
N VAL A 264 -20.50 -5.48 1.00
CA VAL A 264 -19.17 -5.76 0.46
C VAL A 264 -18.89 -4.75 -0.66
N VAL A 265 -18.01 -3.80 -0.40
CA VAL A 265 -17.68 -2.69 -1.32
C VAL A 265 -16.30 -2.90 -1.93
N GLY A 266 -16.24 -3.00 -3.25
CA GLY A 266 -14.94 -3.11 -3.91
C GLY A 266 -15.00 -3.44 -5.39
N ARG A 267 -13.90 -3.11 -6.07
CA ARG A 267 -13.79 -3.28 -7.52
C ARG A 267 -13.61 -4.75 -7.90
N ASN A 268 -14.07 -5.06 -9.12
CA ASN A 268 -13.84 -6.34 -9.81
C ASN A 268 -14.15 -7.58 -8.97
N PRO A 269 -15.36 -7.72 -8.37
CA PRO A 269 -15.73 -8.92 -7.63
C PRO A 269 -15.71 -10.15 -8.54
N GLY A 270 -14.91 -11.16 -8.16
CA GLY A 270 -14.91 -12.46 -8.83
C GLY A 270 -16.22 -13.23 -8.59
N PRO A 271 -16.46 -14.33 -9.33
CA PRO A 271 -17.71 -15.11 -9.22
C PRO A 271 -17.99 -15.63 -7.80
N ARG A 272 -16.96 -15.93 -7.01
CA ARG A 272 -17.11 -16.38 -5.62
C ARG A 272 -17.68 -15.27 -4.73
N VAL A 273 -17.17 -14.04 -4.88
CA VAL A 273 -17.67 -12.88 -4.13
C VAL A 273 -19.08 -12.51 -4.57
N GLN A 274 -19.37 -12.55 -5.88
CA GLN A 274 -20.71 -12.25 -6.41
C GLN A 274 -21.79 -13.19 -5.85
N ARG A 275 -21.45 -14.48 -5.65
CA ARG A 275 -22.38 -15.45 -5.05
C ARG A 275 -22.79 -15.11 -3.61
N LEU A 276 -22.01 -14.31 -2.88
CA LEU A 276 -22.39 -13.86 -1.54
C LEU A 276 -23.70 -13.06 -1.53
N ALA A 277 -24.04 -12.40 -2.65
CA ALA A 277 -25.32 -11.67 -2.77
C ALA A 277 -26.57 -12.58 -2.67
N ALA A 278 -26.41 -13.90 -2.79
CA ALA A 278 -27.47 -14.87 -2.55
C ALA A 278 -27.73 -15.10 -1.04
N ILE A 279 -26.82 -14.70 -0.17
CA ILE A 279 -26.99 -14.81 1.29
C ILE A 279 -27.90 -13.67 1.74
N PRO A 280 -29.03 -13.96 2.41
CA PRO A 280 -29.94 -12.92 2.89
C PRO A 280 -29.22 -11.91 3.80
N GLY A 281 -29.40 -10.61 3.54
CA GLY A 281 -28.72 -9.52 4.24
C GLY A 281 -27.35 -9.16 3.70
N VAL A 282 -26.84 -9.85 2.66
CA VAL A 282 -25.57 -9.52 2.02
C VAL A 282 -25.77 -8.76 0.71
N ARG A 283 -25.05 -7.65 0.55
CA ARG A 283 -24.99 -6.84 -0.68
C ARG A 283 -23.57 -6.73 -1.17
N VAL A 284 -23.33 -7.00 -2.47
CA VAL A 284 -22.07 -6.78 -3.16
C VAL A 284 -22.23 -5.62 -4.15
N THR A 285 -21.46 -4.54 -3.98
CA THR A 285 -21.66 -3.31 -4.78
C THR A 285 -20.90 -3.31 -6.10
N GLY A 286 -19.81 -4.06 -6.18
CA GLY A 286 -18.85 -3.86 -7.26
C GLY A 286 -18.08 -2.54 -7.09
N THR A 287 -17.56 -2.00 -8.21
CA THR A 287 -16.80 -0.74 -8.22
C THR A 287 -17.72 0.44 -7.92
N VAL A 288 -17.33 1.25 -6.95
CA VAL A 288 -18.03 2.49 -6.58
C VAL A 288 -17.10 3.68 -6.79
N GLN A 289 -17.66 4.87 -7.03
CA GLN A 289 -16.88 6.11 -7.16
C GLN A 289 -16.31 6.56 -5.82
N ASP A 290 -17.08 6.35 -4.73
CA ASP A 290 -16.73 6.76 -3.38
C ASP A 290 -17.17 5.70 -2.38
N VAL A 291 -16.24 5.27 -1.53
CA VAL A 291 -16.51 4.26 -0.49
C VAL A 291 -17.07 4.88 0.80
N ARG A 292 -16.86 6.20 1.00
CA ARG A 292 -17.22 6.91 2.24
C ARG A 292 -18.72 6.81 2.61
N PRO A 293 -19.67 6.93 1.68
CA PRO A 293 -21.08 6.78 2.02
C PRO A 293 -21.41 5.41 2.63
N TYR A 294 -20.77 4.35 2.16
CA TYR A 294 -20.97 2.99 2.67
C TYR A 294 -20.34 2.80 4.05
N VAL A 295 -19.13 3.36 4.25
CA VAL A 295 -18.48 3.35 5.57
C VAL A 295 -19.25 4.22 6.55
N ALA A 296 -19.73 5.39 6.15
CA ALA A 296 -20.49 6.30 7.00
C ALA A 296 -21.81 5.66 7.49
N ALA A 297 -22.54 5.01 6.57
CA ALA A 297 -23.80 4.34 6.88
C ALA A 297 -23.62 3.07 7.74
N ALA A 298 -22.43 2.48 7.78
CA ALA A 298 -22.20 1.27 8.54
C ALA A 298 -22.12 1.52 10.05
N THR A 299 -22.63 0.58 10.83
CA THR A 299 -22.45 0.52 12.30
C THR A 299 -21.05 0.04 12.66
N LEU A 300 -20.49 -0.91 11.90
CA LEU A 300 -19.18 -1.51 12.12
C LEU A 300 -18.43 -1.74 10.79
N CYS A 301 -17.11 -1.62 10.83
CA CYS A 301 -16.24 -2.10 9.76
C CYS A 301 -15.62 -3.45 10.15
N VAL A 302 -15.62 -4.42 9.22
CA VAL A 302 -15.04 -5.74 9.42
C VAL A 302 -13.85 -5.97 8.51
N VAL A 303 -12.74 -6.49 9.07
CA VAL A 303 -11.51 -6.77 8.33
C VAL A 303 -11.01 -8.19 8.66
N PRO A 304 -11.70 -9.23 8.15
CA PRO A 304 -11.49 -10.63 8.52
C PRO A 304 -10.36 -11.28 7.70
N LEU A 305 -9.22 -10.59 7.46
CA LEU A 305 -8.13 -11.11 6.64
C LEU A 305 -7.48 -12.33 7.29
N ARG A 306 -7.33 -13.40 6.53
CA ARG A 306 -6.70 -14.67 6.96
C ARG A 306 -5.28 -14.82 6.42
N VAL A 307 -5.03 -14.22 5.29
CA VAL A 307 -3.74 -14.21 4.60
C VAL A 307 -3.49 -12.83 3.98
N GLY A 308 -2.25 -12.52 3.68
CA GLY A 308 -1.90 -11.30 2.96
C GLY A 308 -0.72 -10.54 3.57
N GLY A 309 -0.31 -9.51 2.87
CA GLY A 309 0.76 -8.58 3.22
C GLY A 309 0.40 -7.16 2.80
N GLY A 310 1.26 -6.19 3.09
CA GLY A 310 1.09 -4.79 2.72
C GLY A 310 0.27 -3.97 3.72
N THR A 311 0.17 -2.67 3.50
CA THR A 311 -0.50 -1.73 4.40
C THR A 311 -2.01 -1.94 4.38
N ARG A 312 -2.61 -2.06 5.55
CA ARG A 312 -4.06 -2.25 5.74
C ARG A 312 -4.78 -0.90 5.80
N LEU A 313 -4.68 -0.09 4.73
CA LEU A 313 -5.27 1.26 4.67
C LEU A 313 -6.74 1.30 5.06
N LYS A 314 -7.52 0.27 4.72
CA LYS A 314 -8.94 0.17 5.05
C LYS A 314 -9.25 0.31 6.55
N ILE A 315 -8.33 -0.13 7.42
CA ILE A 315 -8.50 0.07 8.87
C ILE A 315 -8.30 1.54 9.21
N PHE A 316 -7.25 2.19 8.71
CA PHE A 316 -7.02 3.61 8.93
C PHE A 316 -8.13 4.48 8.35
N GLU A 317 -8.66 4.13 7.18
CA GLU A 317 -9.82 4.80 6.55
C GLU A 317 -11.08 4.70 7.43
N ALA A 318 -11.36 3.51 7.96
CA ALA A 318 -12.47 3.29 8.88
C ALA A 318 -12.29 4.06 10.20
N LEU A 319 -11.10 4.00 10.80
CA LEU A 319 -10.77 4.75 12.02
C LEU A 319 -10.81 6.26 11.79
N ALA A 320 -10.34 6.76 10.63
CA ALA A 320 -10.46 8.16 10.25
C ALA A 320 -11.91 8.63 10.16
N MET A 321 -12.84 7.76 9.78
CA MET A 321 -14.27 8.02 9.81
C MET A 321 -14.93 7.77 11.18
N GLY A 322 -14.12 7.53 12.23
CA GLY A 322 -14.62 7.33 13.59
C GLY A 322 -15.36 6.00 13.78
N LYS A 323 -15.18 5.02 12.88
CA LYS A 323 -15.86 3.73 12.95
C LYS A 323 -15.13 2.74 13.86
N ALA A 324 -15.90 1.97 14.62
CA ALA A 324 -15.37 0.81 15.30
C ALA A 324 -15.04 -0.29 14.29
N VAL A 325 -13.91 -0.97 14.52
CA VAL A 325 -13.37 -2.00 13.64
C VAL A 325 -13.23 -3.31 14.39
N VAL A 326 -13.69 -4.42 13.79
CA VAL A 326 -13.32 -5.78 14.19
C VAL A 326 -12.37 -6.34 13.13
N SER A 327 -11.21 -6.81 13.57
CA SER A 327 -10.18 -7.32 12.67
C SER A 327 -9.51 -8.57 13.24
N THR A 328 -8.99 -9.40 12.35
CA THR A 328 -8.07 -10.47 12.73
C THR A 328 -6.68 -9.90 13.04
N THR A 329 -5.82 -10.70 13.68
CA THR A 329 -4.39 -10.39 13.84
C THR A 329 -3.74 -10.10 12.50
N VAL A 330 -3.99 -10.93 11.48
CA VAL A 330 -3.49 -10.72 10.11
C VAL A 330 -4.07 -9.43 9.50
N GLY A 331 -5.31 -9.10 9.77
CA GLY A 331 -5.96 -7.89 9.28
C GLY A 331 -5.33 -6.61 9.84
N ALA A 332 -4.87 -6.62 11.08
CA ALA A 332 -4.22 -5.49 11.75
C ALA A 332 -2.68 -5.56 11.74
N GLU A 333 -2.09 -6.58 11.08
CA GLU A 333 -0.64 -6.80 11.07
C GLU A 333 0.11 -5.56 10.55
N GLY A 334 1.16 -5.17 11.27
CA GLY A 334 2.02 -4.04 10.93
C GLY A 334 1.41 -2.66 11.22
N LEU A 335 0.17 -2.59 11.74
CA LEU A 335 -0.43 -1.37 12.23
C LEU A 335 -0.17 -1.23 13.73
N PRO A 336 0.29 -0.06 14.22
CA PRO A 336 0.56 0.16 15.64
C PRO A 336 -0.74 0.44 16.41
N LEU A 337 -1.69 -0.47 16.29
CA LEU A 337 -2.98 -0.43 16.94
C LEU A 337 -2.97 -1.30 18.20
N VAL A 338 -3.67 -0.86 19.24
CA VAL A 338 -3.81 -1.59 20.49
C VAL A 338 -5.20 -2.23 20.53
N PRO A 339 -5.28 -3.59 20.54
CA PRO A 339 -6.56 -4.28 20.72
C PRO A 339 -7.30 -3.84 21.99
N GLY A 340 -8.61 -3.76 21.91
CA GLY A 340 -9.48 -3.28 22.98
C GLY A 340 -9.53 -1.76 23.16
N ARG A 341 -8.56 -1.01 22.60
CA ARG A 341 -8.51 0.45 22.64
C ARG A 341 -8.86 1.11 21.31
N HIS A 342 -8.31 0.60 20.19
CA HIS A 342 -8.48 1.20 18.86
C HIS A 342 -9.36 0.33 17.95
N PHE A 343 -9.41 -0.97 18.22
CA PHE A 343 -10.19 -1.96 17.48
C PHE A 343 -10.41 -3.20 18.34
N VAL A 344 -11.30 -4.10 17.91
CA VAL A 344 -11.44 -5.42 18.53
C VAL A 344 -10.76 -6.46 17.66
N GLN A 345 -9.86 -7.25 18.27
CA GLN A 345 -9.17 -8.34 17.62
C GLN A 345 -9.87 -9.67 17.88
N ALA A 346 -10.12 -10.43 16.82
CA ALA A 346 -10.63 -11.79 16.91
C ALA A 346 -10.20 -12.59 15.67
N ASP A 347 -9.64 -13.78 15.87
CA ASP A 347 -9.09 -14.60 14.80
C ASP A 347 -10.01 -15.76 14.43
N GLU A 348 -10.59 -16.43 15.42
CA GLU A 348 -11.48 -17.56 15.20
C GLU A 348 -12.88 -17.12 14.76
N PRO A 349 -13.56 -17.85 13.85
CA PRO A 349 -14.87 -17.48 13.33
C PRO A 349 -15.93 -17.22 14.40
N ALA A 350 -15.95 -18.04 15.45
CA ALA A 350 -16.90 -17.87 16.56
C ALA A 350 -16.59 -16.63 17.40
N GLU A 351 -15.32 -16.38 17.71
CA GLU A 351 -14.86 -15.19 18.44
C GLU A 351 -15.15 -13.91 17.64
N PHE A 352 -14.90 -13.95 16.31
CA PHE A 352 -15.18 -12.82 15.43
C PHE A 352 -16.68 -12.48 15.41
N ALA A 353 -17.53 -13.50 15.27
CA ALA A 353 -18.98 -13.32 15.33
C ALA A 353 -19.42 -12.74 16.69
N ASN A 354 -18.92 -13.27 17.79
CA ASN A 354 -19.22 -12.78 19.15
C ASN A 354 -18.76 -11.33 19.35
N ALA A 355 -17.56 -10.98 18.85
CA ALA A 355 -17.05 -9.61 18.91
C ALA A 355 -17.95 -8.62 18.14
N VAL A 356 -18.41 -9.00 16.95
CA VAL A 356 -19.34 -8.19 16.16
C VAL A 356 -20.66 -8.03 16.90
N VAL A 357 -21.28 -9.12 17.40
CA VAL A 357 -22.53 -9.08 18.13
C VAL A 357 -22.43 -8.22 19.39
N ALA A 358 -21.35 -8.36 20.16
CA ALA A 358 -21.11 -7.55 21.35
C ALA A 358 -21.05 -6.05 21.01
N LEU A 359 -20.34 -5.68 19.94
CA LEU A 359 -20.25 -4.29 19.51
C LEU A 359 -21.57 -3.77 18.92
N LEU A 360 -22.35 -4.58 18.22
CA LEU A 360 -23.67 -4.17 17.73
C LEU A 360 -24.62 -3.83 18.89
N ARG A 361 -24.48 -4.51 20.02
CA ARG A 361 -25.29 -4.30 21.24
C ARG A 361 -24.78 -3.20 22.16
N ASP A 362 -23.54 -2.71 21.97
CA ASP A 362 -22.90 -1.70 22.83
C ASP A 362 -22.49 -0.45 22.04
N PRO A 363 -23.40 0.51 21.85
CA PRO A 363 -23.11 1.79 21.18
C PRO A 363 -22.03 2.62 21.87
N ALA A 364 -21.97 2.57 23.21
CA ALA A 364 -20.98 3.35 23.98
C ALA A 364 -19.56 2.84 23.67
N ARG A 365 -19.38 1.52 23.68
CA ARG A 365 -18.09 0.90 23.35
C ARG A 365 -17.69 1.16 21.89
N ARG A 366 -18.63 1.10 20.93
CA ARG A 366 -18.35 1.48 19.53
C ARG A 366 -17.83 2.90 19.44
N LYS A 367 -18.52 3.85 20.08
CA LYS A 367 -18.14 5.26 20.10
C LYS A 367 -16.74 5.46 20.73
N ALA A 368 -16.46 4.78 21.84
CA ALA A 368 -15.15 4.84 22.49
C ALA A 368 -14.02 4.36 21.58
N LEU A 369 -14.18 3.19 20.94
CA LEU A 369 -13.21 2.62 19.99
C LEU A 369 -13.02 3.53 18.77
N GLY A 370 -14.09 3.97 18.14
CA GLY A 370 -14.06 4.86 16.99
C GLY A 370 -13.38 6.19 17.28
N SER A 371 -13.71 6.81 18.44
CA SER A 371 -13.07 8.08 18.86
C SER A 371 -11.59 7.91 19.18
N ALA A 372 -11.20 6.82 19.86
CA ALA A 372 -9.79 6.55 20.15
C ALA A 372 -8.99 6.25 18.88
N GLY A 373 -9.57 5.46 17.96
CA GLY A 373 -8.98 5.15 16.66
C GLY A 373 -8.80 6.41 15.80
N ARG A 374 -9.83 7.25 15.70
CA ARG A 374 -9.75 8.51 14.95
C ARG A 374 -8.67 9.44 15.49
N ARG A 375 -8.62 9.65 16.80
CA ARG A 375 -7.60 10.48 17.45
C ARG A 375 -6.20 9.99 17.11
N LEU A 376 -5.96 8.68 17.23
CA LEU A 376 -4.68 8.09 16.87
C LEU A 376 -4.30 8.38 15.42
N VAL A 377 -5.25 8.22 14.49
CA VAL A 377 -5.01 8.41 13.07
C VAL A 377 -4.74 9.89 12.74
N GLU A 378 -5.48 10.81 13.33
CA GLU A 378 -5.28 12.25 13.14
C GLU A 378 -3.91 12.71 13.69
N GLU A 379 -3.53 12.24 14.87
CA GLU A 379 -2.31 12.64 15.55
C GLU A 379 -1.04 12.06 14.90
N ARG A 380 -1.11 10.85 14.33
CA ARG A 380 0.10 10.12 13.92
C ARG A 380 0.12 9.65 12.48
N TYR A 381 -1.05 9.42 11.86
CA TYR A 381 -1.15 8.76 10.55
C TYR A 381 -1.84 9.61 9.49
N SER A 382 -2.14 10.88 9.76
CA SER A 382 -2.49 11.81 8.69
C SER A 382 -1.31 12.00 7.73
N TRP A 383 -1.56 12.20 6.45
CA TRP A 383 -0.48 12.42 5.48
C TRP A 383 0.47 13.55 5.90
N SER A 384 -0.06 14.61 6.50
CA SER A 384 0.77 15.71 6.98
C SER A 384 1.74 15.30 8.09
N GLN A 385 1.36 14.39 8.98
CA GLN A 385 2.25 13.91 10.05
C GLN A 385 3.30 12.92 9.50
N VAL A 386 2.83 11.94 8.72
CA VAL A 386 3.71 10.92 8.10
C VAL A 386 4.77 11.58 7.21
N VAL A 387 4.38 12.59 6.43
CA VAL A 387 5.32 13.27 5.53
C VAL A 387 6.26 14.19 6.30
N ARG A 388 5.86 14.80 7.41
CA ARG A 388 6.81 15.52 8.30
C ARG A 388 7.90 14.60 8.85
N GLU A 389 7.55 13.39 9.24
CA GLU A 389 8.54 12.41 9.67
C GLU A 389 9.50 12.04 8.53
N PHE A 390 8.96 11.79 7.32
CA PHE A 390 9.77 11.54 6.13
C PHE A 390 10.70 12.72 5.80
N GLU A 391 10.20 13.95 5.87
CA GLU A 391 10.92 15.18 5.66
C GLU A 391 12.10 15.32 6.64
N ALA A 392 11.86 15.11 7.93
CA ALA A 392 12.91 15.15 8.95
C ALA A 392 14.03 14.12 8.67
N ARG A 393 13.68 12.89 8.23
CA ARG A 393 14.69 11.90 7.83
C ARG A 393 15.45 12.29 6.58
N CYS A 394 14.79 12.95 5.62
CA CYS A 394 15.46 13.49 4.43
C CYS A 394 16.43 14.62 4.80
N GLU A 395 16.06 15.50 5.71
CA GLU A 395 16.92 16.59 6.21
C GLU A 395 18.16 16.05 6.93
N GLU A 396 18.00 15.01 7.77
CA GLU A 396 19.13 14.30 8.37
C GLU A 396 20.11 13.76 7.31
N VAL A 397 19.57 13.15 6.23
CA VAL A 397 20.39 12.60 5.13
C VAL A 397 21.17 13.71 4.44
N VAL A 398 20.54 14.84 4.16
CA VAL A 398 21.19 16.00 3.51
C VAL A 398 22.24 16.62 4.41
N ALA A 399 21.96 16.79 5.70
CA ALA A 399 22.91 17.35 6.66
C ALA A 399 24.19 16.50 6.80
N HIS A 400 24.08 15.17 6.75
CA HIS A 400 25.23 14.25 6.83
C HIS A 400 25.99 14.09 5.50
N ALA A 401 25.49 14.64 4.40
CA ALA A 401 26.13 14.55 3.09
C ALA A 401 26.94 15.82 2.73
N ARG A 402 26.73 16.89 3.48
CA ARG A 402 27.48 18.15 3.43
C ARG A 402 28.71 18.05 4.33
#